data_8368d2482b2b427535caf737f19a42b2
#
_entry.id   8368d2482b2b427535caf737f19a42b2
#
_cell.length_a   1.000
_cell.length_b   1.000
_cell.length_c   1.000
_cell.angle_alpha   90.00
_cell.angle_beta   90.00
_cell.angle_gamma   90.00
#
_symmetry.space_group_name_H-M   'P 1'
#
loop_
_entity.id
_entity.type
_entity.pdbx_description
1 polymer ?
#
loop_
_entity_poly.entity_id
_entity_poly.type
_entity_poly.pdbx_seq_one_letter_code
_entity_poly.pdbx_strand_id
1 'polypeptide(L)'
;KYIRQKCLRYPNARLVLAHAARGFNGNHTADAVHLIKDLDNVFFDSSAVCEPTSFEAIIRATGTTRLMYGSDFPVSQMRGKAVSVGDGFMWLYSNNVEWDGWPHGHSNLVGIESLLALKQACRNLCLKDIDLERIFSINAKQLLGVSKTASRKPVLEQYRLAKKIIPGGGNLLSKRPEMLAPDEWPAYAEQAIGCEIIDTAGNRYIDMSYNGILACILGYADPDVNAAVIRRVNMGSMTTLSSYDEVK
;
A
#
# COMPACT_ATOMS: atom_id res chain seq x y z
N LYS A 1 -12.09 4.58 -22.81
CA LYS A 1 -13.55 4.51 -22.97
C LYS A 1 -14.20 3.71 -21.83
N TYR A 2 -13.77 2.49 -21.54
CA TYR A 2 -14.34 1.63 -20.48
C TYR A 2 -14.23 2.23 -19.06
N ILE A 3 -13.04 2.71 -18.64
CA ILE A 3 -12.82 3.35 -17.34
C ILE A 3 -13.81 4.52 -17.18
N ARG A 4 -13.87 5.43 -18.14
CA ARG A 4 -14.78 6.59 -18.11
C ARG A 4 -16.24 6.16 -17.89
N GLN A 5 -16.70 5.17 -18.66
CA GLN A 5 -18.07 4.65 -18.54
C GLN A 5 -18.36 4.09 -17.14
N LYS A 6 -17.40 3.36 -16.56
CA LYS A 6 -17.56 2.81 -15.20
C LYS A 6 -17.57 3.90 -14.13
N CYS A 7 -16.65 4.87 -14.21
CA CYS A 7 -16.58 5.96 -13.25
C CYS A 7 -17.82 6.87 -13.27
N LEU A 8 -18.38 7.12 -14.44
CA LEU A 8 -19.65 7.87 -14.58
C LEU A 8 -20.84 7.09 -14.03
N ARG A 9 -20.85 5.76 -14.21
CA ARG A 9 -21.90 4.89 -13.67
C ARG A 9 -21.87 4.76 -12.15
N TYR A 10 -20.68 4.85 -11.56
CA TYR A 10 -20.45 4.68 -10.12
C TYR A 10 -19.69 5.89 -9.55
N PRO A 11 -20.32 7.09 -9.48
CA PRO A 11 -19.63 8.32 -9.10
C PRO A 11 -19.05 8.31 -7.67
N ASN A 12 -19.63 7.52 -6.78
CA ASN A 12 -19.16 7.37 -5.40
C ASN A 12 -18.02 6.35 -5.24
N ALA A 13 -17.75 5.53 -6.28
CA ALA A 13 -16.62 4.61 -6.26
C ALA A 13 -15.31 5.37 -6.52
N ARG A 14 -14.30 5.12 -5.71
CA ARG A 14 -12.95 5.68 -5.86
C ARG A 14 -12.08 4.67 -6.58
N LEU A 15 -11.63 5.00 -7.77
CA LEU A 15 -10.80 4.13 -8.60
C LEU A 15 -9.35 4.60 -8.56
N VAL A 16 -8.44 3.78 -8.07
CA VAL A 16 -7.00 4.01 -8.16
C VAL A 16 -6.45 3.23 -9.36
N LEU A 17 -5.87 3.93 -10.30
CA LEU A 17 -5.20 3.34 -11.45
C LEU A 17 -3.73 3.13 -11.11
N ALA A 18 -3.38 1.88 -10.86
CA ALA A 18 -2.01 1.48 -10.52
C ALA A 18 -1.03 1.82 -11.66
N HIS A 19 0.24 2.04 -11.29
CA HIS A 19 1.32 2.30 -12.23
C HIS A 19 1.03 3.50 -13.15
N ALA A 20 0.50 4.60 -12.59
CA ALA A 20 0.10 5.78 -13.37
C ALA A 20 -0.82 5.40 -14.56
N ALA A 21 -1.79 4.49 -14.34
CA ALA A 21 -2.63 3.88 -15.38
C ALA A 21 -1.82 3.06 -16.42
N ARG A 22 -0.81 2.31 -15.97
CA ARG A 22 0.21 1.64 -16.81
C ARG A 22 1.07 2.63 -17.60
N GLY A 23 1.39 3.75 -16.98
CA GLY A 23 2.19 4.83 -17.55
C GLY A 23 3.68 4.49 -17.69
N PHE A 24 4.02 3.30 -18.17
CA PHE A 24 5.40 2.90 -18.48
C PHE A 24 5.95 3.54 -19.77
N ASN A 25 5.08 4.21 -20.53
CA ASN A 25 5.43 5.07 -21.65
C ASN A 25 4.78 6.45 -21.43
N GLY A 26 5.62 7.49 -21.34
CA GLY A 26 5.15 8.83 -21.01
C GLY A 26 4.22 9.45 -22.05
N ASN A 27 4.43 9.16 -23.34
CA ASN A 27 3.58 9.66 -24.43
C ASN A 27 2.16 9.08 -24.32
N HIS A 28 2.04 7.77 -24.06
CA HIS A 28 0.73 7.14 -23.85
C HIS A 28 -0.02 7.75 -22.67
N THR A 29 0.70 8.06 -21.58
CA THR A 29 0.07 8.71 -20.43
C THR A 29 -0.41 10.11 -20.77
N ALA A 30 0.40 10.89 -21.50
CA ALA A 30 0.05 12.23 -21.91
C ALA A 30 -1.21 12.25 -22.80
N ASP A 31 -1.31 11.31 -23.74
CA ASP A 31 -2.47 11.20 -24.62
C ASP A 31 -3.72 10.69 -23.89
N ALA A 32 -3.55 9.70 -22.98
CA ALA A 32 -4.67 9.03 -22.34
C ALA A 32 -5.27 9.83 -21.17
N VAL A 33 -4.48 10.59 -20.43
CA VAL A 33 -4.93 11.28 -19.20
C VAL A 33 -6.04 12.30 -19.49
N HIS A 34 -6.03 12.93 -20.67
CA HIS A 34 -7.04 13.89 -21.07
C HIS A 34 -8.45 13.29 -21.19
N LEU A 35 -8.55 11.96 -21.39
CA LEU A 35 -9.82 11.25 -21.51
C LEU A 35 -10.51 11.04 -20.15
N ILE A 36 -9.79 11.22 -19.03
CA ILE A 36 -10.28 10.92 -17.69
C ILE A 36 -9.96 12.03 -16.67
N LYS A 37 -9.36 13.15 -17.09
CA LYS A 37 -8.97 14.25 -16.20
C LYS A 37 -10.16 14.91 -15.49
N ASP A 38 -11.34 14.88 -16.08
CA ASP A 38 -12.60 15.44 -15.57
C ASP A 38 -13.37 14.49 -14.63
N LEU A 39 -12.82 13.29 -14.36
CA LEU A 39 -13.43 12.31 -13.48
C LEU A 39 -12.84 12.43 -12.08
N ASP A 40 -13.53 13.09 -11.15
CA ASP A 40 -13.01 13.36 -9.79
C ASP A 40 -12.83 12.12 -8.91
N ASN A 41 -13.41 11.01 -9.30
CA ASN A 41 -13.30 9.72 -8.62
C ASN A 41 -12.17 8.82 -9.17
N VAL A 42 -11.30 9.34 -10.04
CA VAL A 42 -10.13 8.62 -10.57
C VAL A 42 -8.85 9.16 -9.95
N PHE A 43 -8.05 8.27 -9.41
CA PHE A 43 -6.77 8.53 -8.77
C PHE A 43 -5.68 7.67 -9.42
N PHE A 44 -4.42 8.00 -9.16
CA PHE A 44 -3.25 7.32 -9.71
C PHE A 44 -2.26 7.01 -8.60
N ASP A 45 -1.49 5.94 -8.76
CA ASP A 45 -0.30 5.73 -7.97
C ASP A 45 0.98 5.72 -8.82
N SER A 46 2.12 5.90 -8.16
CA SER A 46 3.43 5.99 -8.82
C SER A 46 4.12 4.65 -9.02
N SER A 47 3.53 3.56 -8.54
CA SER A 47 4.20 2.26 -8.39
C SER A 47 4.90 1.81 -9.68
N ALA A 48 6.16 1.42 -9.56
CA ALA A 48 7.04 0.87 -10.60
C ALA A 48 7.22 1.70 -11.90
N VAL A 49 6.62 2.88 -12.01
CA VAL A 49 6.79 3.76 -13.19
C VAL A 49 8.12 4.46 -13.13
N CYS A 50 8.94 4.29 -14.17
CA CYS A 50 10.30 4.86 -14.25
C CYS A 50 10.41 6.03 -15.23
N GLU A 51 9.28 6.54 -15.71
CA GLU A 51 9.19 7.63 -16.69
C GLU A 51 8.68 8.92 -16.02
N PRO A 52 9.52 9.97 -15.88
CA PRO A 52 9.09 11.24 -15.28
C PRO A 52 7.93 11.90 -16.03
N THR A 53 7.91 11.79 -17.35
CA THR A 53 6.90 12.37 -18.24
C THR A 53 5.49 11.85 -17.96
N SER A 54 5.36 10.60 -17.48
CA SER A 54 4.08 10.04 -17.07
C SER A 54 3.49 10.76 -15.86
N PHE A 55 4.31 11.04 -14.86
CA PHE A 55 3.90 11.80 -13.69
C PHE A 55 3.62 13.26 -14.02
N GLU A 56 4.45 13.87 -14.86
CA GLU A 56 4.23 15.25 -15.33
C GLU A 56 2.88 15.38 -16.04
N ALA A 57 2.56 14.45 -16.95
CA ALA A 57 1.30 14.47 -17.67
C ALA A 57 0.09 14.38 -16.73
N ILE A 58 0.13 13.47 -15.74
CA ILE A 58 -0.92 13.34 -14.73
C ILE A 58 -1.06 14.62 -13.92
N ILE A 59 0.06 15.14 -13.37
CA ILE A 59 0.04 16.33 -12.53
C ILE A 59 -0.44 17.57 -13.29
N ARG A 60 -0.02 17.75 -14.54
CA ARG A 60 -0.50 18.84 -15.39
C ARG A 60 -2.00 18.75 -15.68
N ALA A 61 -2.51 17.54 -15.86
CA ALA A 61 -3.92 17.32 -16.21
C ALA A 61 -4.86 17.35 -15.01
N THR A 62 -4.41 16.90 -13.83
CA THR A 62 -5.28 16.64 -12.66
C THR A 62 -4.84 17.35 -11.38
N GLY A 63 -3.71 18.05 -11.40
CA GLY A 63 -3.07 18.60 -10.20
C GLY A 63 -2.41 17.50 -9.34
N THR A 64 -1.87 17.93 -8.19
CA THR A 64 -1.15 17.03 -7.27
C THR A 64 -2.07 16.22 -6.35
N THR A 65 -3.39 16.48 -6.37
CA THR A 65 -4.36 15.89 -5.42
C THR A 65 -4.79 14.48 -5.78
N ARG A 66 -4.51 14.02 -6.98
CA ARG A 66 -4.95 12.69 -7.48
C ARG A 66 -3.82 11.69 -7.69
N LEU A 67 -2.57 12.09 -7.50
CA LEU A 67 -1.40 11.20 -7.57
C LEU A 67 -0.96 10.82 -6.15
N MET A 68 -0.70 9.54 -5.93
CA MET A 68 -0.21 9.00 -4.66
C MET A 68 1.07 8.20 -4.88
N TYR A 69 1.95 8.22 -3.89
CA TYR A 69 3.10 7.32 -3.89
C TYR A 69 2.64 5.88 -3.65
N GLY A 70 3.12 4.95 -4.47
CA GLY A 70 2.98 3.51 -4.34
C GLY A 70 4.31 2.81 -4.58
N SER A 71 4.62 1.74 -3.86
CA SER A 71 5.90 1.03 -3.96
C SER A 71 5.89 -0.11 -4.97
N ASP A 72 4.74 -0.74 -5.22
CA ASP A 72 4.64 -2.00 -5.99
C ASP A 72 5.48 -3.14 -5.41
N PHE A 73 5.40 -3.35 -4.10
CA PHE A 73 6.07 -4.49 -3.49
C PHE A 73 5.38 -5.81 -3.93
N PRO A 74 6.10 -6.86 -4.35
CA PRO A 74 7.57 -7.03 -4.32
C PRO A 74 8.33 -6.56 -5.57
N VAL A 75 7.67 -6.06 -6.62
CA VAL A 75 8.32 -5.62 -7.88
C VAL A 75 9.37 -4.53 -7.62
N SER A 76 9.11 -3.63 -6.67
CA SER A 76 10.05 -2.59 -6.25
C SER A 76 11.40 -3.12 -5.78
N GLN A 77 11.48 -4.38 -5.35
CA GLN A 77 12.72 -5.04 -4.91
C GLN A 77 13.48 -5.72 -6.05
N MET A 78 12.89 -5.82 -7.23
CA MET A 78 13.58 -6.35 -8.39
C MET A 78 14.61 -5.34 -8.91
N ARG A 79 15.73 -5.84 -9.45
CA ARG A 79 16.72 -4.99 -10.12
C ARG A 79 16.36 -4.81 -11.58
N GLY A 80 16.17 -3.58 -11.99
CA GLY A 80 15.79 -3.24 -13.35
C GLY A 80 15.10 -1.89 -13.48
N LYS A 81 14.64 -1.61 -14.69
CA LYS A 81 13.96 -0.37 -15.04
C LYS A 81 13.02 -0.61 -16.22
N ALA A 82 11.83 -0.01 -16.19
CA ALA A 82 11.00 0.13 -17.39
C ALA A 82 11.52 1.30 -18.21
N VAL A 83 11.64 1.11 -19.53
CA VAL A 83 12.05 2.15 -20.48
C VAL A 83 11.09 2.20 -21.66
N SER A 84 10.81 3.41 -22.15
CA SER A 84 10.03 3.61 -23.38
C SER A 84 10.83 3.19 -24.59
N VAL A 85 10.18 2.47 -25.52
CA VAL A 85 10.74 2.08 -26.82
C VAL A 85 9.67 2.30 -27.88
N GLY A 86 9.83 3.34 -28.70
CA GLY A 86 8.78 3.75 -29.63
C GLY A 86 7.47 4.04 -28.90
N ASP A 87 6.39 3.46 -29.35
CA ASP A 87 5.06 3.56 -28.73
C ASP A 87 4.82 2.52 -27.62
N GLY A 88 5.82 1.70 -27.30
CA GLY A 88 5.74 0.69 -26.26
C GLY A 88 6.66 0.98 -25.09
N PHE A 89 6.86 -0.02 -24.28
CA PHE A 89 7.87 -0.05 -23.23
C PHE A 89 8.42 -1.46 -23.08
N MET A 90 9.61 -1.58 -22.51
CA MET A 90 10.22 -2.84 -22.13
C MET A 90 10.85 -2.77 -20.75
N TRP A 91 10.98 -3.92 -20.12
CA TRP A 91 11.69 -4.05 -18.86
C TRP A 91 13.15 -4.46 -19.11
N LEU A 92 14.07 -3.66 -18.60
CA LEU A 92 15.50 -3.97 -18.53
C LEU A 92 15.79 -4.55 -17.14
N TYR A 93 15.64 -5.85 -16.98
CA TYR A 93 16.00 -6.53 -15.74
C TYR A 93 17.47 -6.94 -15.71
N SER A 94 18.00 -7.14 -14.51
CA SER A 94 19.40 -7.56 -14.33
C SER A 94 19.76 -8.87 -15.01
N ASN A 95 18.77 -9.73 -15.26
CA ASN A 95 18.95 -11.05 -15.89
C ASN A 95 18.66 -11.09 -17.39
N ASN A 96 18.18 -10.01 -17.99
CA ASN A 96 17.88 -9.96 -19.43
C ASN A 96 18.71 -8.92 -20.20
N VAL A 97 19.69 -8.27 -19.54
CA VAL A 97 20.58 -7.28 -20.12
C VAL A 97 22.02 -7.64 -19.76
N GLU A 98 22.90 -7.67 -20.75
CA GLU A 98 24.34 -7.82 -20.55
C GLU A 98 24.94 -6.48 -20.10
N TRP A 99 24.93 -6.23 -18.80
CA TRP A 99 25.39 -4.96 -18.20
C TRP A 99 26.88 -4.73 -18.37
N ASP A 100 27.68 -5.81 -18.48
CA ASP A 100 29.14 -5.74 -18.62
C ASP A 100 29.58 -5.06 -19.94
N GLY A 101 28.72 -5.05 -20.95
CA GLY A 101 28.92 -4.29 -22.19
C GLY A 101 28.70 -2.78 -22.06
N TRP A 102 28.27 -2.30 -20.89
CA TRP A 102 27.92 -0.89 -20.67
C TRP A 102 28.82 -0.28 -19.58
N PRO A 103 29.88 0.46 -19.91
CA PRO A 103 30.94 0.86 -18.98
C PRO A 103 30.51 1.60 -17.72
N HIS A 104 29.33 2.09 -17.61
CA HIS A 104 28.76 2.75 -16.43
C HIS A 104 27.31 2.31 -16.16
N GLY A 105 26.86 1.28 -16.88
CA GLY A 105 25.52 0.73 -16.72
C GLY A 105 25.45 -0.16 -15.49
N HIS A 106 24.43 0.04 -14.66
CA HIS A 106 24.09 -0.85 -13.55
C HIS A 106 22.58 -0.82 -13.33
N SER A 107 22.04 -1.95 -12.88
CA SER A 107 20.63 -2.02 -12.53
C SER A 107 20.41 -1.60 -11.08
N ASN A 108 19.61 -0.58 -10.85
CA ASN A 108 19.08 -0.22 -9.53
C ASN A 108 17.84 -1.07 -9.20
N LEU A 109 17.34 -0.94 -8.00
CA LEU A 109 16.00 -1.47 -7.67
C LEU A 109 14.92 -0.67 -8.41
N VAL A 110 13.91 -1.35 -8.95
CA VAL A 110 12.76 -0.72 -9.63
C VAL A 110 12.12 0.37 -8.77
N GLY A 111 11.99 0.14 -7.46
CA GLY A 111 11.44 1.14 -6.54
C GLY A 111 12.28 2.41 -6.45
N ILE A 112 13.61 2.30 -6.55
CA ILE A 112 14.51 3.47 -6.58
C ILE A 112 14.38 4.20 -7.90
N GLU A 113 14.35 3.49 -9.04
CA GLU A 113 14.14 4.09 -10.36
C GLU A 113 12.81 4.85 -10.45
N SER A 114 11.74 4.25 -9.92
CA SER A 114 10.42 4.90 -9.83
C SER A 114 10.45 6.16 -8.95
N LEU A 115 11.11 6.09 -7.80
CA LEU A 115 11.25 7.25 -6.91
C LEU A 115 12.08 8.37 -7.54
N LEU A 116 13.15 8.03 -8.25
CA LEU A 116 13.96 9.00 -8.99
C LEU A 116 13.16 9.66 -10.11
N ALA A 117 12.36 8.90 -10.85
CA ALA A 117 11.47 9.43 -11.88
C ALA A 117 10.43 10.39 -11.31
N LEU A 118 9.77 10.03 -10.19
CA LEU A 118 8.84 10.90 -9.49
C LEU A 118 9.53 12.18 -9.00
N LYS A 119 10.71 12.06 -8.39
CA LYS A 119 11.53 13.20 -7.95
C LYS A 119 11.90 14.13 -9.10
N GLN A 120 12.25 13.58 -10.26
CA GLN A 120 12.55 14.36 -11.44
C GLN A 120 11.32 15.12 -11.95
N ALA A 121 10.16 14.47 -12.03
CA ALA A 121 8.91 15.11 -12.41
C ALA A 121 8.52 16.25 -11.45
N CYS A 122 8.66 16.03 -10.15
CA CYS A 122 8.41 17.08 -9.15
C CYS A 122 9.32 18.30 -9.33
N ARG A 123 10.60 18.08 -9.64
CA ARG A 123 11.55 19.17 -9.95
C ARG A 123 11.19 19.91 -11.24
N ASN A 124 10.89 19.18 -12.32
CA ASN A 124 10.53 19.76 -13.62
C ASN A 124 9.27 20.63 -13.54
N LEU A 125 8.36 20.29 -12.62
CA LEU A 125 7.12 21.02 -12.37
C LEU A 125 7.26 22.08 -11.25
N CYS A 126 8.44 22.24 -10.67
CA CYS A 126 8.70 23.16 -9.55
C CYS A 126 7.70 23.01 -8.41
N LEU A 127 7.37 21.77 -8.04
CA LEU A 127 6.40 21.49 -6.98
C LEU A 127 6.94 21.96 -5.62
N LYS A 128 6.02 22.45 -4.77
CA LYS A 128 6.31 22.89 -3.41
C LYS A 128 6.25 21.73 -2.43
N ASP A 129 6.82 21.91 -1.25
CA ASP A 129 6.80 20.89 -0.18
C ASP A 129 5.41 20.36 0.14
N ILE A 130 4.40 21.23 0.14
CA ILE A 130 3.01 20.82 0.37
C ILE A 130 2.48 19.87 -0.73
N ASP A 131 2.93 20.02 -1.97
CA ASP A 131 2.56 19.15 -3.07
C ASP A 131 3.24 17.77 -2.93
N LEU A 132 4.49 17.76 -2.48
CA LEU A 132 5.20 16.53 -2.14
C LEU A 132 4.51 15.80 -0.99
N GLU A 133 4.15 16.51 0.08
CA GLU A 133 3.42 15.94 1.21
C GLU A 133 2.05 15.36 0.77
N ARG A 134 1.36 16.01 -0.15
CA ARG A 134 0.13 15.48 -0.75
C ARG A 134 0.37 14.14 -1.43
N ILE A 135 1.35 14.06 -2.32
CA ILE A 135 1.65 12.84 -3.07
C ILE A 135 2.08 11.70 -2.15
N PHE A 136 2.91 11.98 -1.15
CA PHE A 136 3.47 10.93 -0.27
C PHE A 136 2.57 10.56 0.91
N SER A 137 1.56 11.36 1.27
CA SER A 137 0.79 11.13 2.50
C SER A 137 -0.66 11.60 2.43
N ILE A 138 -0.93 12.89 2.15
CA ILE A 138 -2.24 13.49 2.35
C ILE A 138 -3.30 12.83 1.45
N ASN A 139 -2.99 12.65 0.17
CA ASN A 139 -3.95 12.10 -0.79
C ASN A 139 -4.40 10.69 -0.42
N ALA A 140 -3.46 9.83 -0.04
CA ALA A 140 -3.78 8.47 0.41
C ALA A 140 -4.64 8.48 1.69
N LYS A 141 -4.29 9.34 2.67
CA LYS A 141 -5.09 9.50 3.90
C LYS A 141 -6.52 9.94 3.60
N GLN A 142 -6.68 10.94 2.72
CA GLN A 142 -8.00 11.43 2.32
C GLN A 142 -8.80 10.39 1.55
N LEU A 143 -8.16 9.67 0.62
CA LEU A 143 -8.80 8.63 -0.17
C LEU A 143 -9.32 7.50 0.71
N LEU A 144 -8.52 7.06 1.68
CA LEU A 144 -8.84 5.98 2.61
C LEU A 144 -9.72 6.42 3.79
N GLY A 145 -10.01 7.72 3.91
CA GLY A 145 -10.78 8.25 5.05
C GLY A 145 -10.02 8.18 6.37
N VAL A 146 -8.67 8.13 6.32
CA VAL A 146 -7.84 8.11 7.53
C VAL A 146 -7.86 9.51 8.15
N SER A 147 -8.62 9.67 9.23
CA SER A 147 -8.60 10.90 10.05
C SER A 147 -7.25 11.05 10.76
N LYS A 148 -6.97 12.26 11.29
CA LYS A 148 -5.78 12.48 12.13
C LYS A 148 -5.75 11.42 13.23
N THR A 149 -4.72 10.58 13.24
CA THR A 149 -4.52 9.58 14.27
C THR A 149 -4.38 10.26 15.63
N ALA A 150 -5.05 9.71 16.64
CA ALA A 150 -4.79 10.11 18.03
C ALA A 150 -3.29 9.87 18.37
N SER A 151 -2.79 10.53 19.40
CA SER A 151 -1.38 10.39 19.78
C SER A 151 -0.99 8.92 19.97
N ARG A 152 0.06 8.46 19.30
CA ARG A 152 0.60 7.10 19.44
C ARG A 152 1.41 6.90 20.72
N LYS A 153 1.71 7.97 21.46
CA LYS A 153 2.52 7.92 22.70
C LYS A 153 2.03 6.87 23.70
N PRO A 154 0.73 6.74 24.02
CA PRO A 154 0.25 5.74 24.97
C PRO A 154 0.56 4.29 24.53
N VAL A 155 0.40 3.98 23.24
CA VAL A 155 0.67 2.62 22.71
C VAL A 155 2.15 2.27 22.79
N LEU A 156 3.02 3.23 22.47
CA LEU A 156 4.47 3.06 22.57
C LEU A 156 4.95 2.92 24.02
N GLU A 157 4.35 3.65 24.94
CA GLU A 157 4.65 3.52 26.37
C GLU A 157 4.23 2.14 26.89
N GLN A 158 3.05 1.66 26.50
CA GLN A 158 2.58 0.32 26.81
C GLN A 158 3.55 -0.76 26.29
N TYR A 159 4.05 -0.58 25.06
CA TYR A 159 5.03 -1.51 24.48
C TYR A 159 6.37 -1.47 25.23
N ARG A 160 6.84 -0.30 25.64
CA ARG A 160 8.05 -0.18 26.49
C ARG A 160 7.90 -0.86 27.84
N LEU A 161 6.71 -0.77 28.46
CA LEU A 161 6.39 -1.51 29.67
C LEU A 161 6.36 -3.03 29.43
N ALA A 162 5.70 -3.46 28.36
CA ALA A 162 5.61 -4.87 28.02
C ALA A 162 6.99 -5.51 27.79
N LYS A 163 7.95 -4.80 27.19
CA LYS A 163 9.32 -5.28 27.00
C LYS A 163 10.07 -5.56 28.31
N LYS A 164 9.63 -5.01 29.44
CA LYS A 164 10.19 -5.31 30.78
C LYS A 164 9.65 -6.62 31.38
N ILE A 165 8.50 -7.08 30.89
CA ILE A 165 7.77 -8.25 31.45
C ILE A 165 7.82 -9.43 30.46
N ILE A 166 7.68 -9.12 29.16
CA ILE A 166 7.60 -10.10 28.08
C ILE A 166 8.86 -9.97 27.21
N PRO A 167 9.66 -11.01 27.03
CA PRO A 167 10.82 -10.98 26.14
C PRO A 167 10.42 -10.51 24.73
N GLY A 168 10.90 -9.30 24.35
CA GLY A 168 10.56 -8.67 23.05
C GLY A 168 9.20 -7.98 22.99
N GLY A 169 8.47 -7.85 24.11
CA GLY A 169 7.23 -7.09 24.20
C GLY A 169 6.00 -7.74 23.55
N GLY A 170 6.13 -8.91 22.94
CA GLY A 170 5.05 -9.65 22.30
C GLY A 170 5.44 -11.07 21.95
N ASN A 171 4.45 -11.95 21.76
CA ASN A 171 4.68 -13.39 21.59
C ASN A 171 5.31 -13.77 20.25
N LEU A 172 5.10 -12.97 19.19
CA LEU A 172 5.58 -13.27 17.85
C LEU A 172 6.58 -12.22 17.38
N LEU A 173 7.72 -12.69 16.87
CA LEU A 173 8.76 -11.84 16.30
C LEU A 173 8.22 -10.94 15.17
N SER A 174 7.42 -11.49 14.27
CA SER A 174 6.83 -10.79 13.12
C SER A 174 5.84 -9.67 13.48
N LYS A 175 5.37 -9.62 14.73
CA LYS A 175 4.45 -8.58 15.23
C LYS A 175 5.16 -7.45 15.98
N ARG A 176 6.48 -7.55 16.14
CA ARG A 176 7.23 -6.51 16.85
C ARG A 176 7.36 -5.25 16.01
N PRO A 177 7.13 -4.07 16.57
CA PRO A 177 7.29 -2.78 15.85
C PRO A 177 8.64 -2.63 15.17
N GLU A 178 9.72 -3.16 15.77
CA GLU A 178 11.07 -3.12 15.21
C GLU A 178 11.21 -3.85 13.86
N MET A 179 10.34 -4.82 13.59
CA MET A 179 10.35 -5.57 12.33
C MET A 179 9.59 -4.85 11.20
N LEU A 180 8.82 -3.82 11.51
CA LEU A 180 7.92 -3.14 10.58
C LEU A 180 8.25 -1.64 10.48
N ALA A 181 7.93 -0.86 11.51
CA ALA A 181 8.24 0.57 11.57
C ALA A 181 8.54 0.93 13.03
N PRO A 182 9.82 0.91 13.46
CA PRO A 182 10.21 1.22 14.83
C PRO A 182 9.66 2.58 15.28
N ASP A 183 9.12 2.62 16.49
CA ASP A 183 8.50 3.81 17.11
C ASP A 183 7.27 4.38 16.37
N GLU A 184 6.86 3.79 15.24
CA GLU A 184 5.72 4.20 14.45
C GLU A 184 4.61 3.14 14.35
N TRP A 185 4.97 1.85 14.46
CA TRP A 185 4.02 0.76 14.32
C TRP A 185 3.16 0.60 15.58
N PRO A 186 1.81 0.47 15.46
CA PRO A 186 0.94 0.19 16.59
C PRO A 186 1.23 -1.20 17.15
N ALA A 187 1.68 -1.28 18.41
CA ALA A 187 2.12 -2.54 19.01
C ALA A 187 0.96 -3.48 19.39
N TYR A 188 -0.19 -2.90 19.78
CA TYR A 188 -1.33 -3.66 20.33
C TYR A 188 -2.65 -3.20 19.73
N ALA A 189 -3.47 -4.19 19.38
CA ALA A 189 -4.85 -3.97 18.99
C ALA A 189 -5.77 -4.10 20.22
N GLU A 190 -6.72 -3.18 20.35
CA GLU A 190 -7.85 -3.27 21.25
C GLU A 190 -9.00 -4.06 20.60
N GLN A 191 -9.22 -3.82 19.31
CA GLN A 191 -10.31 -4.43 18.55
C GLN A 191 -9.91 -4.64 17.09
N ALA A 192 -10.46 -5.68 16.48
CA ALA A 192 -10.36 -5.89 15.03
C ALA A 192 -11.69 -6.42 14.50
N ILE A 193 -12.21 -5.84 13.41
CA ILE A 193 -13.48 -6.21 12.76
C ILE A 193 -13.32 -6.09 11.25
N GLY A 194 -13.68 -7.13 10.52
CA GLY A 194 -13.50 -7.15 9.05
C GLY A 194 -12.04 -6.98 8.67
N CYS A 195 -11.69 -5.88 8.02
CA CYS A 195 -10.30 -5.50 7.72
C CYS A 195 -9.81 -4.30 8.55
N GLU A 196 -10.57 -3.84 9.53
CA GLU A 196 -10.17 -2.73 10.40
C GLU A 196 -9.55 -3.22 11.70
N ILE A 197 -8.50 -2.54 12.15
CA ILE A 197 -7.88 -2.72 13.46
C ILE A 197 -7.96 -1.39 14.22
N ILE A 198 -8.31 -1.46 15.50
CA ILE A 198 -8.31 -0.32 16.42
C ILE A 198 -7.23 -0.58 17.46
N ASP A 199 -6.26 0.34 17.61
CA ASP A 199 -5.23 0.22 18.63
C ASP A 199 -5.73 0.65 20.02
N THR A 200 -4.92 0.43 21.04
CA THR A 200 -5.25 0.78 22.44
C THR A 200 -5.33 2.30 22.70
N ALA A 201 -5.01 3.15 21.73
CA ALA A 201 -5.24 4.59 21.77
C ALA A 201 -6.48 5.02 20.97
N GLY A 202 -7.22 4.07 20.38
CA GLY A 202 -8.41 4.32 19.58
C GLY A 202 -8.15 4.71 18.12
N ASN A 203 -6.90 4.61 17.65
CA ASN A 203 -6.60 4.85 16.25
C ASN A 203 -7.09 3.68 15.39
N ARG A 204 -7.70 4.00 14.25
CA ARG A 204 -8.18 3.01 13.27
C ARG A 204 -7.20 2.83 12.14
N TYR A 205 -6.99 1.59 11.76
CA TYR A 205 -6.12 1.16 10.65
C TYR A 205 -6.86 0.19 9.75
N ILE A 206 -6.62 0.28 8.45
CA ILE A 206 -7.01 -0.77 7.50
C ILE A 206 -5.86 -1.78 7.42
N ASP A 207 -6.15 -3.03 7.74
CA ASP A 207 -5.18 -4.11 7.58
C ASP A 207 -5.09 -4.49 6.10
N MET A 208 -4.04 -4.05 5.44
CA MET A 208 -3.72 -4.38 4.06
C MET A 208 -2.80 -5.61 3.95
N SER A 209 -2.60 -6.33 5.06
CA SER A 209 -1.79 -7.55 5.11
C SER A 209 -2.67 -8.81 4.95
N TYR A 210 -2.19 -9.92 5.48
CA TYR A 210 -2.87 -11.22 5.36
C TYR A 210 -3.94 -11.48 6.45
N ASN A 211 -4.52 -10.47 7.06
CA ASN A 211 -5.52 -10.62 8.12
C ASN A 211 -5.16 -11.75 9.13
N GLY A 212 -4.15 -11.47 9.97
CA GLY A 212 -3.68 -12.46 10.95
C GLY A 212 -2.91 -13.64 10.34
N ILE A 213 -2.15 -13.41 9.26
CA ILE A 213 -1.33 -14.43 8.57
C ILE A 213 -2.23 -15.54 8.00
N LEU A 214 -3.22 -15.13 7.20
CA LEU A 214 -4.24 -15.99 6.57
C LEU A 214 -5.19 -16.72 7.54
N ALA A 215 -5.09 -16.48 8.84
CA ALA A 215 -5.97 -17.13 9.80
C ALA A 215 -7.41 -16.57 9.77
N CYS A 216 -7.59 -15.34 9.32
CA CYS A 216 -8.89 -14.63 9.32
C CYS A 216 -9.29 -14.25 7.88
N ILE A 217 -9.35 -15.23 6.98
CA ILE A 217 -9.64 -15.00 5.55
C ILE A 217 -11.02 -14.36 5.31
N LEU A 218 -12.00 -14.60 6.19
CA LEU A 218 -13.33 -13.97 6.15
C LEU A 218 -13.35 -12.57 6.79
N GLY A 219 -12.21 -12.12 7.32
CA GLY A 219 -12.10 -10.90 8.11
C GLY A 219 -12.04 -11.18 9.61
N TYR A 220 -11.63 -10.15 10.36
CA TYR A 220 -11.60 -10.22 11.83
C TYR A 220 -13.02 -10.25 12.40
N ALA A 221 -13.19 -11.00 13.48
CA ALA A 221 -14.45 -11.10 14.23
C ALA A 221 -15.66 -11.47 13.37
N ASP A 222 -15.47 -12.33 12.37
CA ASP A 222 -16.58 -12.87 11.59
C ASP A 222 -17.65 -13.49 12.51
N PRO A 223 -18.92 -13.09 12.40
CA PRO A 223 -19.97 -13.47 13.36
C PRO A 223 -20.25 -14.97 13.36
N ASP A 224 -20.19 -15.63 12.21
CA ASP A 224 -20.49 -17.07 12.10
C ASP A 224 -19.37 -17.90 12.72
N VAL A 225 -18.10 -17.50 12.44
CA VAL A 225 -16.94 -18.12 13.07
C VAL A 225 -16.96 -17.91 14.58
N ASN A 226 -17.22 -16.68 15.04
CA ASN A 226 -17.30 -16.39 16.48
C ASN A 226 -18.39 -17.22 17.16
N ALA A 227 -19.58 -17.34 16.57
CA ALA A 227 -20.67 -18.14 17.11
C ALA A 227 -20.30 -19.63 17.22
N ALA A 228 -19.60 -20.16 16.20
CA ALA A 228 -19.12 -21.54 16.21
C ALA A 228 -18.08 -21.78 17.32
N VAL A 229 -17.11 -20.86 17.47
CA VAL A 229 -16.07 -20.94 18.50
C VAL A 229 -16.67 -20.83 19.89
N ILE A 230 -17.57 -19.86 20.14
CA ILE A 230 -18.25 -19.70 21.44
C ILE A 230 -19.03 -20.96 21.80
N ARG A 231 -19.79 -21.52 20.85
CA ARG A 231 -20.51 -22.79 21.06
C ARG A 231 -19.52 -23.89 21.46
N ARG A 232 -18.40 -24.03 20.77
CA ARG A 232 -17.42 -25.06 21.06
C ARG A 232 -16.76 -24.89 22.43
N VAL A 233 -16.39 -23.67 22.79
CA VAL A 233 -15.83 -23.36 24.12
C VAL A 233 -16.83 -23.75 25.23
N ASN A 234 -18.11 -23.43 25.07
CA ASN A 234 -19.16 -23.78 26.03
C ASN A 234 -19.41 -25.30 26.16
N MET A 235 -19.06 -26.08 25.13
CA MET A 235 -19.14 -27.54 25.17
C MET A 235 -17.87 -28.21 25.73
N GLY A 236 -16.87 -27.45 26.10
CA GLY A 236 -15.56 -27.91 26.52
C GLY A 236 -14.59 -28.04 25.34
N SER A 237 -13.59 -27.16 25.32
CA SER A 237 -12.45 -27.22 24.40
C SER A 237 -11.24 -27.82 25.08
N MET A 238 -10.24 -28.23 24.30
CA MET A 238 -8.95 -28.78 24.80
C MET A 238 -9.12 -30.01 25.73
N THR A 239 -10.03 -30.91 25.37
CA THR A 239 -10.30 -32.15 26.07
C THR A 239 -9.16 -33.16 25.85
N THR A 240 -9.04 -34.19 26.74
CA THR A 240 -8.08 -35.28 26.57
C THR A 240 -8.34 -36.12 25.32
N LEU A 241 -9.60 -36.18 24.87
CA LEU A 241 -9.98 -36.84 23.61
C LEU A 241 -10.02 -35.82 22.49
N SER A 242 -9.74 -36.24 21.27
CA SER A 242 -9.92 -35.42 20.05
C SER A 242 -11.36 -34.91 19.91
N SER A 243 -11.51 -33.70 19.41
CA SER A 243 -12.82 -33.13 19.15
C SER A 243 -13.45 -33.75 17.91
N TYR A 244 -14.78 -34.02 17.95
CA TYR A 244 -15.53 -34.46 16.77
C TYR A 244 -15.49 -33.43 15.64
N ASP A 245 -15.29 -32.15 15.95
CA ASP A 245 -15.15 -31.08 14.95
C ASP A 245 -13.88 -31.22 14.08
N GLU A 246 -12.91 -32.06 14.48
CA GLU A 246 -11.73 -32.39 13.67
C GLU A 246 -12.07 -33.25 12.44
N VAL A 247 -13.26 -33.85 12.41
CA VAL A 247 -13.70 -34.82 11.38
C VAL A 247 -14.80 -34.24 10.50
N LYS A 248 -15.32 -33.07 10.82
CA LYS A 248 -16.32 -32.33 10.05
C LYS A 248 -15.68 -31.33 9.09
#